data_53007bb6618b548c9c69cc7662b174ce
#
_entry.id   53007bb6618b548c9c69cc7662b174ce
#
_cell.length_a   1.000
_cell.length_b   1.000
_cell.length_c   1.000
_cell.angle_alpha   90.00
_cell.angle_beta   90.00
_cell.angle_gamma   90.00
#
_symmetry.space_group_name_H-M   'P 1'
#
loop_
_entity.id
_entity.type
_entity.pdbx_description
1 polymer ?
#
loop_
_entity_poly.entity_id
_entity_poly.type
_entity_poly.pdbx_seq_one_letter_code
_entity_poly.pdbx_strand_id
1 'polypeptide(L)'
;MSSEKQYIDLYAEQRELICSHSAAALNAVRDEAFADFQRLGFPTRKVERYKYTDMAALFAPDYGLNLNRLEIPVDPYSVFSCDVPNLSTSLYFVVNDEFYKKALPKAALPEGVEVMSLRDAAERYPDLVTGHYARLASTADDAVTALNTMLAQDGLFIHVAKGVS
;
A
#
# COMPACT_ATOMS: atom_id res chain seq x y z
N MET A 1 0.58 5.10 -25.75
CA MET A 1 1.44 5.44 -24.59
C MET A 1 1.71 4.11 -23.90
N SER A 2 2.92 3.82 -23.44
CA SER A 2 3.15 2.56 -22.72
C SER A 2 2.50 2.66 -21.34
N SER A 3 2.10 1.52 -20.78
CA SER A 3 1.47 1.48 -19.44
C SER A 3 2.41 2.01 -18.34
N GLU A 4 3.72 1.84 -18.49
CA GLU A 4 4.70 2.41 -17.55
C GLU A 4 4.69 3.93 -17.56
N LYS A 5 4.59 4.53 -18.76
CA LYS A 5 4.70 5.98 -18.93
C LYS A 5 3.61 6.73 -18.16
N GLN A 6 2.38 6.20 -18.10
CA GLN A 6 1.31 6.87 -17.35
C GLN A 6 1.65 7.02 -15.86
N TYR A 7 2.28 6.00 -15.24
CA TYR A 7 2.66 6.05 -13.82
C TYR A 7 3.92 6.88 -13.58
N ILE A 8 4.85 6.88 -14.53
CA ILE A 8 6.05 7.73 -14.49
C ILE A 8 5.63 9.21 -14.55
N ASP A 9 4.79 9.57 -15.52
CA ASP A 9 4.29 10.94 -15.70
C ASP A 9 3.45 11.36 -14.46
N LEU A 10 2.56 10.48 -13.98
CA LEU A 10 1.75 10.72 -12.80
C LEU A 10 2.60 11.05 -11.56
N TYR A 11 3.62 10.23 -11.28
CA TYR A 11 4.49 10.49 -10.13
C TYR A 11 5.30 11.77 -10.29
N ALA A 12 5.86 12.01 -11.48
CA ALA A 12 6.64 13.21 -11.75
C ALA A 12 5.81 14.50 -11.58
N GLU A 13 4.54 14.48 -11.99
CA GLU A 13 3.63 15.63 -11.90
C GLU A 13 3.02 15.79 -10.50
N GLN A 14 2.75 14.70 -9.78
CA GLN A 14 1.99 14.71 -8.54
C GLN A 14 2.80 14.34 -7.29
N ARG A 15 4.11 14.27 -7.39
CA ARG A 15 5.00 13.86 -6.29
C ARG A 15 4.75 14.65 -5.00
N GLU A 16 4.62 15.96 -5.08
CA GLU A 16 4.39 16.81 -3.91
C GLU A 16 3.06 16.50 -3.24
N LEU A 17 2.00 16.30 -4.03
CA LEU A 17 0.68 15.92 -3.53
C LEU A 17 0.71 14.54 -2.85
N ILE A 18 1.35 13.55 -3.48
CA ILE A 18 1.53 12.21 -2.92
C ILE A 18 2.26 12.28 -1.57
N CYS A 19 3.36 13.03 -1.52
CA CYS A 19 4.15 13.20 -0.30
C CYS A 19 3.41 13.96 0.81
N SER A 20 2.57 14.93 0.45
CA SER A 20 1.82 15.74 1.43
C SER A 20 0.76 14.92 2.19
N HIS A 21 0.26 13.84 1.60
CA HIS A 21 -0.74 12.96 2.19
C HIS A 21 -0.15 11.69 2.82
N SER A 22 1.15 11.66 3.03
CA SER A 22 1.87 10.49 3.55
C SER A 22 2.83 10.89 4.68
N ALA A 23 3.47 9.91 5.30
CA ALA A 23 4.44 10.13 6.37
C ALA A 23 5.88 10.20 5.85
N ALA A 24 6.76 10.87 6.62
CA ALA A 24 8.16 11.05 6.25
C ALA A 24 8.90 9.73 5.99
N ALA A 25 8.63 8.69 6.80
CA ALA A 25 9.25 7.37 6.62
C ALA A 25 8.89 6.71 5.28
N LEU A 26 7.63 6.90 4.80
CA LEU A 26 7.20 6.40 3.51
C LEU A 26 7.81 7.25 2.37
N ASN A 27 7.88 8.56 2.56
CA ASN A 27 8.40 9.48 1.57
C ASN A 27 9.91 9.29 1.32
N ALA A 28 10.67 8.88 2.34
CA ALA A 28 12.12 8.73 2.27
C ALA A 28 12.62 7.72 1.22
N VAL A 29 11.78 6.75 0.84
CA VAL A 29 12.16 5.68 -0.10
C VAL A 29 11.53 5.83 -1.50
N ARG A 30 10.69 6.85 -1.71
CA ARG A 30 9.92 7.00 -2.96
C ARG A 30 10.77 7.31 -4.18
N ASP A 31 11.73 8.21 -4.04
CA ASP A 31 12.54 8.64 -5.19
C ASP A 31 13.45 7.50 -5.68
N GLU A 32 13.94 6.65 -4.78
CA GLU A 32 14.66 5.44 -5.13
C GLU A 32 13.73 4.44 -5.84
N ALA A 33 12.54 4.21 -5.29
CA ALA A 33 11.53 3.33 -5.91
C ALA A 33 11.10 3.84 -7.29
N PHE A 34 10.96 5.15 -7.47
CA PHE A 34 10.66 5.76 -8.75
C PHE A 34 11.77 5.52 -9.78
N ALA A 35 13.04 5.72 -9.39
CA ALA A 35 14.18 5.44 -10.26
C ALA A 35 14.25 3.96 -10.65
N ASP A 36 13.97 3.06 -9.70
CA ASP A 36 13.92 1.62 -9.95
C ASP A 36 12.79 1.26 -10.92
N PHE A 37 11.58 1.83 -10.74
CA PHE A 37 10.48 1.60 -11.66
C PHE A 37 10.78 2.09 -13.09
N GLN A 38 11.39 3.28 -13.23
CA GLN A 38 11.83 3.79 -14.52
C GLN A 38 12.85 2.87 -15.21
N ARG A 39 13.76 2.30 -14.43
CA ARG A 39 14.82 1.39 -14.94
C ARG A 39 14.27 0.03 -15.32
N LEU A 40 13.37 -0.53 -14.51
CA LEU A 40 12.87 -1.90 -14.68
C LEU A 40 11.76 -1.99 -15.73
N GLY A 41 10.81 -1.04 -15.73
CA GLY A 41 9.56 -1.17 -16.45
C GLY A 41 8.73 -2.38 -16.01
N PHE A 42 7.51 -2.55 -16.54
CA PHE A 42 6.74 -3.75 -16.19
C PHE A 42 7.40 -5.03 -16.70
N PRO A 43 7.43 -6.08 -15.86
CA PRO A 43 8.02 -7.35 -16.25
C PRO A 43 7.21 -7.99 -17.39
N THR A 44 7.92 -8.55 -18.35
CA THR A 44 7.32 -9.34 -19.42
C THR A 44 7.06 -10.77 -18.95
N ARG A 45 6.25 -11.52 -19.70
CA ARG A 45 6.01 -12.97 -19.45
C ARG A 45 7.27 -13.84 -19.54
N LYS A 46 8.42 -13.29 -19.98
CA LYS A 46 9.71 -13.98 -19.97
C LYS A 46 10.32 -14.09 -18.56
N VAL A 47 9.88 -13.23 -17.64
CA VAL A 47 10.27 -13.29 -16.24
C VAL A 47 9.46 -14.39 -15.57
N GLU A 48 10.11 -15.43 -15.03
CA GLU A 48 9.47 -16.65 -14.50
C GLU A 48 8.34 -16.34 -13.49
N ARG A 49 8.56 -15.37 -12.61
CA ARG A 49 7.57 -14.92 -11.61
C ARG A 49 6.27 -14.40 -12.24
N TYR A 50 6.35 -13.85 -13.44
CA TYR A 50 5.24 -13.21 -14.15
C TYR A 50 4.79 -13.93 -15.44
N LYS A 51 5.27 -15.14 -15.69
CA LYS A 51 5.03 -15.86 -16.96
C LYS A 51 3.55 -16.05 -17.31
N TYR A 52 2.68 -16.09 -16.31
CA TYR A 52 1.23 -16.25 -16.50
C TYR A 52 0.45 -14.94 -16.40
N THR A 53 1.12 -13.81 -16.17
CA THR A 53 0.46 -12.51 -15.96
C THR A 53 1.05 -11.48 -16.91
N ASP A 54 0.20 -10.83 -17.70
CA ASP A 54 0.60 -9.70 -18.53
C ASP A 54 0.47 -8.41 -17.72
N MET A 55 1.57 -8.01 -17.06
CA MET A 55 1.58 -6.85 -16.19
C MET A 55 1.32 -5.55 -16.95
N ALA A 56 1.87 -5.40 -18.16
CA ALA A 56 1.65 -4.21 -18.97
C ALA A 56 0.18 -4.05 -19.38
N ALA A 57 -0.49 -5.15 -19.74
CA ALA A 57 -1.92 -5.13 -20.04
C ALA A 57 -2.78 -4.90 -18.79
N LEU A 58 -2.40 -5.48 -17.64
CA LEU A 58 -3.10 -5.30 -16.37
C LEU A 58 -3.08 -3.85 -15.91
N PHE A 59 -1.96 -3.15 -16.07
CA PHE A 59 -1.79 -1.76 -15.66
C PHE A 59 -2.01 -0.73 -16.79
N ALA A 60 -2.52 -1.16 -17.94
CA ALA A 60 -2.83 -0.25 -19.05
C ALA A 60 -4.05 0.65 -18.79
N PRO A 61 -5.14 0.19 -18.13
CA PRO A 61 -6.27 1.05 -17.81
C PRO A 61 -5.90 2.14 -16.81
N ASP A 62 -6.55 3.30 -16.93
CA ASP A 62 -6.51 4.32 -15.88
C ASP A 62 -7.47 3.91 -14.76
N TYR A 63 -6.92 3.54 -13.62
CA TYR A 63 -7.70 3.15 -12.44
C TYR A 63 -8.13 4.32 -11.56
N GLY A 64 -7.72 5.55 -11.88
CA GLY A 64 -8.11 6.75 -11.15
C GLY A 64 -7.62 6.73 -9.69
N LEU A 65 -6.34 6.97 -9.45
CA LEU A 65 -5.78 7.01 -8.09
C LEU A 65 -6.37 8.16 -7.27
N ASN A 66 -6.78 7.86 -6.03
CA ASN A 66 -7.35 8.85 -5.12
C ASN A 66 -6.26 9.70 -4.44
N LEU A 67 -5.47 10.44 -5.23
CA LEU A 67 -4.36 11.25 -4.72
C LEU A 67 -4.81 12.37 -3.77
N ASN A 68 -6.01 12.90 -3.98
CA ASN A 68 -6.58 13.97 -3.14
C ASN A 68 -7.23 13.47 -1.85
N ARG A 69 -7.18 12.17 -1.58
CA ARG A 69 -7.79 11.57 -0.38
C ARG A 69 -9.27 11.92 -0.22
N LEU A 70 -10.00 11.95 -1.33
CA LEU A 70 -11.44 12.17 -1.30
C LEU A 70 -12.12 11.03 -0.54
N GLU A 71 -13.07 11.42 0.29
CA GLU A 71 -13.86 10.46 1.04
C GLU A 71 -14.61 9.50 0.10
N ILE A 72 -14.47 8.20 0.37
CA ILE A 72 -15.18 7.17 -0.39
C ILE A 72 -16.53 6.95 0.30
N PRO A 73 -17.66 7.28 -0.36
CA PRO A 73 -18.98 7.25 0.25
C PRO A 73 -19.58 5.83 0.34
N VAL A 74 -18.71 4.83 0.54
CA VAL A 74 -19.12 3.42 0.65
C VAL A 74 -18.58 2.86 1.95
N ASP A 75 -19.44 2.24 2.73
CA ASP A 75 -19.04 1.44 3.89
C ASP A 75 -18.61 0.04 3.41
N PRO A 76 -17.33 -0.30 3.47
CA PRO A 76 -16.86 -1.62 3.00
C PRO A 76 -17.48 -2.78 3.81
N TYR A 77 -17.84 -2.56 5.07
CA TYR A 77 -18.52 -3.58 5.88
C TYR A 77 -19.95 -3.89 5.43
N SER A 78 -20.60 -2.96 4.73
CA SER A 78 -21.93 -3.18 4.17
C SER A 78 -21.91 -3.92 2.84
N VAL A 79 -20.80 -3.82 2.10
CA VAL A 79 -20.64 -4.37 0.75
C VAL A 79 -19.91 -5.70 0.77
N PHE A 80 -18.95 -5.84 1.68
CA PHE A 80 -18.13 -7.04 1.80
C PHE A 80 -18.50 -7.84 3.05
N SER A 81 -19.10 -8.99 2.87
CA SER A 81 -19.32 -9.97 3.93
C SER A 81 -18.57 -11.26 3.60
N CYS A 82 -17.66 -11.65 4.49
CA CYS A 82 -17.06 -12.98 4.45
C CYS A 82 -17.64 -13.77 5.61
N ASP A 83 -18.58 -14.63 5.30
CA ASP A 83 -19.26 -15.44 6.30
C ASP A 83 -18.66 -16.86 6.27
N VAL A 84 -17.58 -17.03 7.03
CA VAL A 84 -17.00 -18.36 7.24
C VAL A 84 -17.53 -18.91 8.54
N PRO A 85 -18.39 -19.96 8.50
CA PRO A 85 -18.96 -20.55 9.70
C PRO A 85 -17.88 -20.97 10.71
N ASN A 86 -18.07 -20.63 11.98
CA ASN A 86 -17.19 -20.98 13.10
C ASN A 86 -15.79 -20.36 13.08
N LEU A 87 -15.56 -19.33 12.27
CA LEU A 87 -14.32 -18.55 12.28
C LEU A 87 -14.60 -17.16 12.84
N SER A 88 -14.05 -16.86 14.02
CA SER A 88 -14.07 -15.48 14.51
C SER A 88 -12.93 -14.70 13.84
N THR A 89 -13.28 -13.76 12.99
CA THR A 89 -12.34 -12.91 12.26
C THR A 89 -12.61 -11.44 12.54
N SER A 90 -11.55 -10.68 12.66
CA SER A 90 -11.61 -9.22 12.62
C SER A 90 -11.24 -8.75 11.22
N LEU A 91 -12.16 -8.08 10.55
CA LEU A 91 -11.93 -7.54 9.21
C LEU A 91 -11.43 -6.09 9.31
N TYR A 92 -10.37 -5.80 8.61
CA TYR A 92 -9.85 -4.45 8.41
C TYR A 92 -9.77 -4.19 6.92
N PHE A 93 -10.06 -2.95 6.52
CA PHE A 93 -10.09 -2.60 5.12
C PHE A 93 -9.06 -1.51 4.81
N VAL A 94 -8.39 -1.69 3.69
CA VAL A 94 -7.66 -0.64 2.98
C VAL A 94 -8.42 -0.38 1.69
N VAL A 95 -8.91 0.83 1.51
CA VAL A 95 -9.74 1.20 0.37
C VAL A 95 -9.04 2.32 -0.38
N ASN A 96 -8.69 2.09 -1.63
CA ASN A 96 -7.95 3.02 -2.46
C ASN A 96 -6.74 3.63 -1.73
N ASP A 97 -5.90 2.76 -1.20
CA ASP A 97 -4.68 3.12 -0.49
C ASP A 97 -4.91 3.97 0.79
N GLU A 98 -6.05 3.79 1.46
CA GLU A 98 -6.34 4.41 2.75
C GLU A 98 -6.89 3.39 3.74
N PHE A 99 -6.33 3.35 4.95
CA PHE A 99 -6.86 2.53 6.03
C PHE A 99 -8.22 3.06 6.49
N TYR A 100 -9.26 2.21 6.40
CA TYR A 100 -10.62 2.60 6.72
C TYR A 100 -10.85 2.67 8.22
N LYS A 101 -10.96 3.89 8.77
CA LYS A 101 -11.04 4.18 10.21
C LYS A 101 -12.48 4.35 10.74
N LYS A 102 -13.49 4.52 9.85
CA LYS A 102 -14.85 4.89 10.27
C LYS A 102 -15.59 3.79 11.03
N ALA A 103 -15.27 2.54 10.75
CA ALA A 103 -15.80 1.41 11.50
C ALA A 103 -14.69 0.37 11.68
N LEU A 104 -14.21 0.23 12.89
CA LEU A 104 -13.25 -0.81 13.26
C LEU A 104 -13.99 -2.02 13.82
N PRO A 105 -13.39 -3.23 13.77
CA PRO A 105 -13.97 -4.41 14.40
C PRO A 105 -14.34 -4.16 15.86
N LYS A 106 -15.53 -4.61 16.27
CA LYS A 106 -16.01 -4.43 17.65
C LYS A 106 -15.28 -5.27 18.68
N ALA A 107 -14.60 -6.34 18.22
CA ALA A 107 -13.79 -7.17 19.10
C ALA A 107 -12.59 -6.38 19.63
N ALA A 108 -12.43 -6.35 20.94
CA ALA A 108 -11.24 -5.78 21.55
C ALA A 108 -10.00 -6.60 21.14
N LEU A 109 -8.96 -5.89 20.74
CA LEU A 109 -7.67 -6.54 20.51
C LEU A 109 -7.07 -7.01 21.85
N PRO A 110 -6.30 -8.11 21.86
CA PRO A 110 -5.52 -8.49 23.03
C PRO A 110 -4.60 -7.32 23.47
N GLU A 111 -4.32 -7.23 24.76
CA GLU A 111 -3.33 -6.27 25.26
C GLU A 111 -1.99 -6.50 24.58
N GLY A 112 -1.35 -5.42 24.12
CA GLY A 112 -0.10 -5.49 23.37
C GLY A 112 -0.24 -5.79 21.87
N VAL A 113 -1.47 -5.84 21.33
CA VAL A 113 -1.73 -5.88 19.88
C VAL A 113 -2.30 -4.53 19.44
N GLU A 114 -1.69 -3.94 18.44
CA GLU A 114 -2.14 -2.69 17.84
C GLU A 114 -2.35 -2.85 16.33
N VAL A 115 -3.45 -2.31 15.84
CA VAL A 115 -3.78 -2.26 14.41
C VAL A 115 -4.19 -0.84 14.07
N MET A 116 -3.50 -0.25 13.12
CA MET A 116 -3.73 1.15 12.71
C MET A 116 -3.29 1.41 11.27
N SER A 117 -3.54 2.62 10.80
CA SER A 117 -3.00 3.14 9.54
C SER A 117 -1.47 3.13 9.58
N LEU A 118 -0.84 2.74 8.48
CA LEU A 118 0.63 2.78 8.36
C LEU A 118 1.15 4.21 8.48
N ARG A 119 0.41 5.19 7.98
CA ARG A 119 0.75 6.62 8.11
C ARG A 119 0.75 7.06 9.59
N ASP A 120 -0.31 6.72 10.33
CA ASP A 120 -0.39 7.04 11.76
C ASP A 120 0.71 6.32 12.56
N ALA A 121 1.01 5.07 12.18
CA ALA A 121 2.09 4.30 12.79
C ALA A 121 3.47 4.92 12.52
N ALA A 122 3.69 5.46 11.33
CA ALA A 122 4.95 6.13 10.99
C ALA A 122 5.19 7.42 11.79
N GLU A 123 4.10 8.08 12.22
CA GLU A 123 4.19 9.23 13.14
C GLU A 123 4.40 8.79 14.59
N ARG A 124 3.70 7.73 15.03
CA ARG A 124 3.72 7.25 16.41
C ARG A 124 4.95 6.39 16.73
N TYR A 125 5.41 5.59 15.77
CA TYR A 125 6.52 4.63 15.88
C TYR A 125 7.53 4.78 14.73
N PRO A 126 8.12 5.97 14.53
CA PRO A 126 8.95 6.27 13.37
C PRO A 126 10.12 5.30 13.20
N ASP A 127 10.79 4.92 14.27
CA ASP A 127 11.94 4.01 14.22
C ASP A 127 11.52 2.59 13.80
N LEU A 128 10.37 2.13 14.30
CA LEU A 128 9.84 0.83 13.94
C LEU A 128 9.44 0.76 12.46
N VAL A 129 8.72 1.78 11.98
CA VAL A 129 8.32 1.83 10.57
C VAL A 129 9.53 1.98 9.67
N THR A 130 10.45 2.89 9.96
CA THR A 130 11.68 3.10 9.16
C THR A 130 12.56 1.85 9.14
N GLY A 131 12.59 1.09 10.24
CA GLY A 131 13.36 -0.15 10.34
C GLY A 131 12.82 -1.31 9.49
N HIS A 132 11.54 -1.28 9.10
CA HIS A 132 10.87 -2.40 8.41
C HIS A 132 10.28 -2.04 7.04
N TYR A 133 9.79 -0.82 6.85
CA TYR A 133 9.19 -0.38 5.58
C TYR A 133 10.20 -0.45 4.44
N ALA A 134 9.80 -1.03 3.32
CA ALA A 134 10.62 -1.24 2.12
C ALA A 134 11.94 -2.01 2.37
N ARG A 135 12.02 -2.85 3.42
CA ARG A 135 13.23 -3.62 3.75
C ARG A 135 13.15 -5.09 3.33
N LEU A 136 11.95 -5.67 3.29
CA LEU A 136 11.74 -7.08 2.97
C LEU A 136 11.48 -7.32 1.48
N ALA A 137 10.81 -6.39 0.81
CA ALA A 137 10.60 -6.42 -0.64
C ALA A 137 11.50 -5.36 -1.29
N SER A 138 12.39 -5.82 -2.18
CA SER A 138 13.34 -4.93 -2.87
C SER A 138 12.66 -4.26 -4.06
N THR A 139 12.76 -2.94 -4.15
CA THR A 139 12.33 -2.16 -5.32
C THR A 139 13.28 -2.35 -6.50
N ALA A 140 14.56 -2.63 -6.22
CA ALA A 140 15.60 -2.79 -7.23
C ALA A 140 15.40 -4.02 -8.13
N ASP A 141 14.67 -5.04 -7.64
CA ASP A 141 14.50 -6.32 -8.31
C ASP A 141 13.08 -6.55 -8.86
N ASP A 142 12.13 -5.72 -8.45
CA ASP A 142 10.72 -5.92 -8.80
C ASP A 142 10.00 -4.60 -9.07
N ALA A 143 9.57 -4.42 -10.31
CA ALA A 143 8.90 -3.20 -10.75
C ALA A 143 7.52 -2.99 -10.11
N VAL A 144 6.80 -4.06 -9.73
CA VAL A 144 5.50 -3.94 -9.05
C VAL A 144 5.70 -3.46 -7.62
N THR A 145 6.73 -3.97 -6.95
CA THR A 145 7.17 -3.46 -5.64
C THR A 145 7.58 -2.00 -5.73
N ALA A 146 8.34 -1.63 -6.76
CA ALA A 146 8.77 -0.25 -6.99
C ALA A 146 7.57 0.68 -7.24
N LEU A 147 6.62 0.27 -8.11
CA LEU A 147 5.38 1.00 -8.38
C LEU A 147 4.56 1.21 -7.10
N ASN A 148 4.37 0.15 -6.32
CA ASN A 148 3.64 0.25 -5.06
C ASN A 148 4.34 1.21 -4.08
N THR A 149 5.65 1.09 -3.91
CA THR A 149 6.42 1.92 -2.96
C THR A 149 6.42 3.39 -3.36
N MET A 150 6.52 3.72 -4.65
CA MET A 150 6.51 5.11 -5.09
C MET A 150 5.14 5.78 -4.96
N LEU A 151 4.03 5.03 -5.04
CA LEU A 151 2.68 5.60 -5.04
C LEU A 151 1.94 5.45 -3.70
N ALA A 152 2.26 4.45 -2.87
CA ALA A 152 1.57 4.19 -1.60
C ALA A 152 1.61 5.41 -0.67
N GLN A 153 0.46 5.83 -0.15
CA GLN A 153 0.34 6.97 0.76
C GLN A 153 -0.03 6.53 2.17
N ASP A 154 -0.60 5.34 2.31
CA ASP A 154 -0.99 4.73 3.58
C ASP A 154 -0.91 3.19 3.46
N GLY A 155 -1.46 2.47 4.39
CA GLY A 155 -1.53 1.02 4.44
C GLY A 155 -2.00 0.52 5.79
N LEU A 156 -1.80 -0.77 6.03
CA LEU A 156 -2.11 -1.42 7.29
C LEU A 156 -0.82 -1.65 8.10
N PHE A 157 -0.84 -1.22 9.36
CA PHE A 157 0.19 -1.53 10.35
C PHE A 157 -0.39 -2.44 11.42
N ILE A 158 0.28 -3.55 11.68
CA ILE A 158 -0.04 -4.48 12.77
C ILE A 158 1.22 -4.66 13.61
N HIS A 159 1.12 -4.37 14.88
CA HIS A 159 2.20 -4.60 15.85
C HIS A 159 1.73 -5.53 16.96
N VAL A 160 2.52 -6.53 17.24
CA VAL A 160 2.32 -7.47 18.36
C VAL A 160 3.53 -7.36 19.27
N ALA A 161 3.30 -6.96 20.51
CA ALA A 161 4.39 -6.81 21.50
C ALA A 161 5.03 -8.16 21.82
N LYS A 162 6.31 -8.14 22.20
CA LYS A 162 7.04 -9.36 22.54
C LYS A 162 6.35 -10.13 23.68
N GLY A 163 6.09 -11.41 23.46
CA GLY A 163 5.46 -12.30 24.43
C GLY A 163 3.93 -12.31 24.42
N VAL A 164 3.32 -11.58 23.51
CA VAL A 164 1.86 -11.63 23.27
C VAL A 164 1.57 -12.71 22.24
N SER A 165 0.51 -13.51 22.49
CA SER A 165 0.06 -14.62 21.61
C SER A 165 -1.47 -14.58 21.44
#